data_b3c64709d8e412b99e2269b39f718868
#
_entry.id   b3c64709d8e412b99e2269b39f718868
#
_cell.length_a   1.000
_cell.length_b   1.000
_cell.length_c   1.000
_cell.angle_alpha   90.00
_cell.angle_beta   90.00
_cell.angle_gamma   90.00
#
_symmetry.space_group_name_H-M   'P 1'
#
loop_
_entity.id
_entity.type
_entity.pdbx_description
1 polymer ?
#
loop_
_entity_poly.entity_id
_entity_poly.type
_entity_poly.pdbx_seq_one_letter_code
_entity_poly.pdbx_strand_id
1 'polypeptide(L)'
;FEVDTNPPAFATFENKYRLLPSPYQVKLYDMPSLFAGKLHAVICRAWKTRVKGRDLYDYIFYLSRNIAVNMPHLKARLVDSGFIDKDFNLTREALISMMNERFAAIDYEQAKQDVIPFIKDKTKLDIWSTEFFTEITKGLKISSSV
;
A
#
# COMPACT_ATOMS: atom_id res chain seq x y z
N PHE A 1 -8.92 -14.06 1.13
CA PHE A 1 -8.71 -12.98 2.08
C PHE A 1 -8.38 -13.52 3.47
N GLU A 2 -7.87 -12.66 4.30
CA GLU A 2 -7.47 -13.02 5.66
C GLU A 2 -8.31 -12.28 6.69
N VAL A 3 -8.51 -12.95 7.84
CA VAL A 3 -9.07 -12.30 9.01
C VAL A 3 -7.95 -12.19 10.03
N ASP A 4 -7.65 -10.96 10.41
CA ASP A 4 -6.56 -10.69 11.34
C ASP A 4 -7.15 -10.56 12.74
N THR A 5 -6.68 -11.43 13.69
CA THR A 5 -7.17 -11.40 15.07
C THR A 5 -6.51 -10.32 15.92
N ASN A 6 -5.35 -9.81 15.48
CA ASN A 6 -4.62 -8.75 16.17
C ASN A 6 -4.31 -7.61 15.21
N PRO A 7 -5.32 -6.88 14.74
CA PRO A 7 -5.09 -5.83 13.76
C PRO A 7 -4.29 -4.68 14.35
N PRO A 8 -3.45 -4.03 13.53
CA PRO A 8 -2.76 -2.81 13.96
C PRO A 8 -3.74 -1.73 14.39
N ALA A 9 -3.28 -0.82 15.23
CA ALA A 9 -4.09 0.30 15.70
C ALA A 9 -4.62 1.14 14.54
N PHE A 10 -5.81 1.69 14.71
CA PHE A 10 -6.50 2.55 13.75
C PHE A 10 -6.88 1.90 12.43
N ALA A 11 -6.74 0.58 12.31
CA ALA A 11 -7.27 -0.12 11.15
C ALA A 11 -8.79 0.00 11.15
N THR A 12 -9.35 0.22 9.97
CA THR A 12 -10.80 0.28 9.80
C THR A 12 -11.27 -0.97 9.07
N PHE A 13 -12.55 -1.30 9.24
CA PHE A 13 -13.09 -2.57 8.78
C PHE A 13 -14.43 -2.37 8.12
N GLU A 14 -14.76 -3.23 7.20
CA GLU A 14 -16.13 -3.38 6.73
C GLU A 14 -16.64 -4.73 7.14
N ASN A 15 -17.96 -4.84 7.34
CA ASN A 15 -18.59 -6.07 7.76
C ASN A 15 -19.28 -6.72 6.57
N LYS A 16 -19.01 -7.99 6.35
CA LYS A 16 -19.60 -8.77 5.28
C LYS A 16 -20.36 -9.96 5.88
N TYR A 17 -21.38 -10.41 5.16
CA TYR A 17 -22.12 -11.60 5.54
C TYR A 17 -21.91 -12.68 4.49
N ARG A 18 -21.63 -13.88 4.95
CA ARG A 18 -21.59 -15.06 4.09
C ARG A 18 -22.86 -15.84 4.27
N LEU A 19 -23.40 -16.33 3.18
CA LEU A 19 -24.71 -17.00 3.20
C LEU A 19 -24.60 -18.52 3.18
N LEU A 20 -23.44 -19.08 2.83
CA LEU A 20 -23.29 -20.53 2.71
C LEU A 20 -22.12 -20.99 3.54
N PRO A 21 -22.27 -22.14 4.26
CA PRO A 21 -23.45 -22.95 4.42
C PRO A 21 -24.49 -22.33 5.38
N SER A 22 -24.08 -21.31 6.14
CA SER A 22 -24.98 -20.55 7.02
C SER A 22 -24.55 -19.09 7.02
N PRO A 23 -25.46 -18.15 7.27
CA PRO A 23 -25.11 -16.75 7.36
C PRO A 23 -24.20 -16.48 8.54
N TYR A 24 -23.13 -15.73 8.32
CA TYR A 24 -22.29 -15.23 9.41
C TYR A 24 -21.57 -13.96 8.96
N GLN A 25 -21.17 -13.17 9.93
CA GLN A 25 -20.49 -11.91 9.69
C GLN A 25 -18.98 -12.11 9.71
N VAL A 26 -18.30 -11.55 8.71
CA VAL A 26 -16.84 -11.59 8.62
C VAL A 26 -16.33 -10.15 8.62
N LYS A 27 -15.33 -9.88 9.47
CA LYS A 27 -14.65 -8.58 9.48
C LYS A 27 -13.50 -8.60 8.49
N LEU A 28 -13.47 -7.61 7.63
CA LEU A 28 -12.40 -7.42 6.64
C LEU A 28 -11.88 -6.00 6.77
N TYR A 29 -10.58 -5.82 6.48
CA TYR A 29 -10.05 -4.45 6.34
C TYR A 29 -10.76 -3.77 5.18
N ASP A 30 -11.10 -2.48 5.33
CA ASP A 30 -11.60 -1.71 4.21
C ASP A 30 -10.45 -1.29 3.28
N MET A 31 -10.80 -0.77 2.10
CA MET A 31 -9.81 -0.44 1.09
C MET A 31 -8.80 0.62 1.54
N PRO A 32 -9.19 1.69 2.24
CA PRO A 32 -8.21 2.65 2.75
C PRO A 32 -7.18 2.02 3.69
N SER A 33 -7.60 1.07 4.52
CA SER A 33 -6.68 0.38 5.43
C SER A 33 -5.80 -0.61 4.70
N LEU A 34 -6.33 -1.30 3.70
CA LEU A 34 -5.51 -2.19 2.85
C LEU A 34 -4.46 -1.40 2.08
N PHE A 35 -4.84 -0.23 1.56
CA PHE A 35 -3.91 0.63 0.86
C PHE A 35 -2.79 1.10 1.81
N ALA A 36 -3.14 1.50 3.03
CA ALA A 36 -2.15 1.87 4.04
C ALA A 36 -1.16 0.72 4.30
N GLY A 37 -1.68 -0.50 4.40
CA GLY A 37 -0.83 -1.68 4.57
C GLY A 37 0.11 -1.91 3.39
N LYS A 38 -0.36 -1.66 2.18
CA LYS A 38 0.45 -1.78 0.97
C LYS A 38 1.56 -0.71 0.94
N LEU A 39 1.23 0.53 1.29
CA LEU A 39 2.22 1.60 1.36
C LEU A 39 3.27 1.31 2.42
N HIS A 40 2.85 0.80 3.57
CA HIS A 40 3.78 0.37 4.61
C HIS A 40 4.75 -0.68 4.06
N ALA A 41 4.24 -1.65 3.32
CA ALA A 41 5.08 -2.69 2.72
C ALA A 41 6.10 -2.12 1.74
N VAL A 42 5.68 -1.19 0.88
CA VAL A 42 6.59 -0.55 -0.09
C VAL A 42 7.68 0.22 0.64
N ILE A 43 7.31 1.02 1.63
CA ILE A 43 8.27 1.83 2.38
C ILE A 43 9.26 0.96 3.16
N CYS A 44 8.75 -0.02 3.89
CA CYS A 44 9.60 -0.79 4.81
C CYS A 44 10.40 -1.87 4.10
N ARG A 45 9.87 -2.50 3.04
CA ARG A 45 10.62 -3.51 2.30
C ARG A 45 11.81 -2.91 1.58
N ALA A 46 11.63 -1.73 0.97
CA ALA A 46 12.72 -1.06 0.31
C ALA A 46 13.87 -0.72 1.27
N TRP A 47 13.55 -0.61 2.56
CA TRP A 47 14.54 -0.30 3.59
C TRP A 47 15.25 -1.56 4.12
N LYS A 48 14.50 -2.65 4.33
CA LYS A 48 15.06 -3.88 4.95
C LYS A 48 15.35 -4.98 3.95
N THR A 49 14.56 -5.06 2.91
CA THR A 49 14.70 -6.06 1.85
C THR A 49 14.54 -5.34 0.52
N ARG A 50 13.82 -5.94 -0.44
CA ARG A 50 13.51 -5.25 -1.68
C ARG A 50 12.01 -5.12 -1.87
N VAL A 51 11.61 -4.07 -2.57
CA VAL A 51 10.22 -3.92 -2.99
C VAL A 51 9.94 -4.93 -4.08
N LYS A 52 8.84 -5.66 -3.94
CA LYS A 52 8.44 -6.66 -4.93
C LYS A 52 7.54 -6.02 -5.98
N GLY A 53 7.62 -6.55 -7.21
CA GLY A 53 6.80 -6.05 -8.30
C GLY A 53 5.31 -6.12 -8.01
N ARG A 54 4.86 -7.12 -7.26
CA ARG A 54 3.45 -7.23 -6.86
C ARG A 54 3.00 -6.06 -6.00
N ASP A 55 3.88 -5.55 -5.14
CA ASP A 55 3.56 -4.38 -4.31
C ASP A 55 3.36 -3.15 -5.20
N LEU A 56 4.20 -2.99 -6.23
CA LEU A 56 4.07 -1.88 -7.17
C LEU A 56 2.80 -2.00 -8.02
N TYR A 57 2.48 -3.22 -8.45
CA TYR A 57 1.27 -3.47 -9.22
C TYR A 57 0.03 -3.12 -8.40
N ASP A 58 0.00 -3.56 -7.14
CA ASP A 58 -1.10 -3.26 -6.22
C ASP A 58 -1.20 -1.76 -5.95
N TYR A 59 -0.06 -1.09 -5.83
CA TYR A 59 -0.03 0.36 -5.63
C TYR A 59 -0.75 1.08 -6.78
N ILE A 60 -0.44 0.70 -8.02
CA ILE A 60 -1.11 1.26 -9.20
C ILE A 60 -2.60 1.00 -9.14
N PHE A 61 -2.99 -0.22 -8.74
CA PHE A 61 -4.40 -0.60 -8.63
C PHE A 61 -5.14 0.33 -7.69
N TYR A 62 -4.61 0.55 -6.48
CA TYR A 62 -5.28 1.42 -5.51
C TYR A 62 -5.36 2.86 -5.99
N LEU A 63 -4.29 3.36 -6.62
CA LEU A 63 -4.32 4.72 -7.18
C LEU A 63 -5.36 4.85 -8.28
N SER A 64 -5.46 3.86 -9.15
CA SER A 64 -6.42 3.89 -10.27
C SER A 64 -7.86 3.87 -9.80
N ARG A 65 -8.11 3.33 -8.61
CA ARG A 65 -9.45 3.28 -8.00
C ARG A 65 -9.73 4.51 -7.14
N ASN A 66 -8.82 5.46 -7.07
CA ASN A 66 -8.96 6.67 -6.26
C ASN A 66 -9.19 6.38 -4.78
N ILE A 67 -8.58 5.32 -4.27
CA ILE A 67 -8.68 4.96 -2.87
C ILE A 67 -7.84 5.94 -2.05
N ALA A 68 -8.42 6.51 -0.99
CA ALA A 68 -7.67 7.36 -0.07
C ALA A 68 -6.95 6.50 0.96
N VAL A 69 -5.74 6.89 1.33
CA VAL A 69 -4.96 6.16 2.33
C VAL A 69 -5.52 6.44 3.72
N ASN A 70 -5.72 5.40 4.53
CA ASN A 70 -6.04 5.58 5.95
C ASN A 70 -4.77 6.01 6.68
N MET A 71 -4.58 7.32 6.84
CA MET A 71 -3.35 7.88 7.40
C MET A 71 -3.09 7.47 8.85
N PRO A 72 -4.09 7.48 9.76
CA PRO A 72 -3.84 7.03 11.13
C PRO A 72 -3.33 5.58 11.19
N HIS A 73 -3.90 4.71 10.36
CA HIS A 73 -3.47 3.31 10.31
C HIS A 73 -2.04 3.18 9.75
N LEU A 74 -1.75 3.94 8.68
CA LEU A 74 -0.40 3.93 8.10
C LEU A 74 0.63 4.41 9.12
N LYS A 75 0.33 5.51 9.82
CA LYS A 75 1.23 6.02 10.85
C LYS A 75 1.47 4.97 11.93
N ALA A 76 0.41 4.32 12.41
CA ALA A 76 0.56 3.29 13.44
C ALA A 76 1.47 2.17 12.98
N ARG A 77 1.32 1.71 11.74
CA ARG A 77 2.18 0.66 11.19
C ARG A 77 3.65 1.11 11.06
N LEU A 78 3.87 2.34 10.62
CA LEU A 78 5.23 2.87 10.48
C LEU A 78 5.91 3.03 11.84
N VAL A 79 5.15 3.45 12.85
CA VAL A 79 5.66 3.53 14.22
C VAL A 79 6.00 2.15 14.75
N ASP A 80 5.09 1.19 14.58
CA ASP A 80 5.29 -0.18 15.08
C ASP A 80 6.51 -0.85 14.47
N SER A 81 6.80 -0.56 13.20
CA SER A 81 7.98 -1.11 12.52
C SER A 81 9.26 -0.35 12.82
N GLY A 82 9.19 0.74 13.57
CA GLY A 82 10.34 1.54 13.92
C GLY A 82 10.84 2.49 12.84
N PHE A 83 10.04 2.67 11.77
CA PHE A 83 10.42 3.54 10.66
C PHE A 83 10.31 5.02 11.02
N ILE A 84 9.31 5.38 11.83
CA ILE A 84 9.12 6.74 12.34
C ILE A 84 8.79 6.67 13.83
N ASP A 85 8.97 7.80 14.52
CA ASP A 85 8.57 7.94 15.92
C ASP A 85 7.10 8.30 16.02
N LYS A 86 6.50 8.01 17.17
CA LYS A 86 5.09 8.34 17.42
C LYS A 86 4.80 9.83 17.30
N ASP A 87 5.80 10.68 17.52
CA ASP A 87 5.66 12.13 17.45
C ASP A 87 5.89 12.69 16.05
N PHE A 88 6.27 11.84 15.11
CA PHE A 88 6.48 12.26 13.72
C PHE A 88 5.16 12.74 13.11
N ASN A 89 5.18 13.91 12.49
CA ASN A 89 4.02 14.45 11.82
C ASN A 89 3.93 13.89 10.39
N LEU A 90 3.16 12.83 10.23
CA LEU A 90 2.99 12.18 8.92
C LEU A 90 1.95 12.95 8.11
N THR A 91 2.42 13.81 7.23
CA THR A 91 1.58 14.56 6.30
C THR A 91 1.58 13.88 4.93
N ARG A 92 0.70 14.36 4.05
CA ARG A 92 0.69 13.89 2.66
C ARG A 92 2.05 14.15 2.00
N GLU A 93 2.61 15.32 2.22
CA GLU A 93 3.91 15.68 1.66
C GLU A 93 5.03 14.79 2.18
N ALA A 94 5.02 14.48 3.47
CA ALA A 94 6.00 13.56 4.06
C ALA A 94 5.86 12.17 3.46
N LEU A 95 4.63 11.70 3.29
CA LEU A 95 4.38 10.39 2.69
C LEU A 95 4.86 10.34 1.24
N ILE A 96 4.55 11.35 0.45
CA ILE A 96 5.00 11.41 -0.94
C ILE A 96 6.52 11.42 -1.02
N SER A 97 7.18 12.16 -0.14
CA SER A 97 8.64 12.19 -0.07
C SER A 97 9.22 10.81 0.23
N MET A 98 8.65 10.10 1.19
CA MET A 98 9.08 8.74 1.52
C MET A 98 8.91 7.79 0.33
N MET A 99 7.77 7.88 -0.36
CA MET A 99 7.50 7.04 -1.51
C MET A 99 8.47 7.33 -2.65
N ASN A 100 8.73 8.61 -2.92
CA ASN A 100 9.66 8.98 -3.99
C ASN A 100 11.07 8.48 -3.73
N GLU A 101 11.52 8.52 -2.48
CA GLU A 101 12.81 7.95 -2.13
C GLU A 101 12.88 6.46 -2.42
N ARG A 102 11.80 5.73 -2.11
CA ARG A 102 11.76 4.30 -2.37
C ARG A 102 11.75 4.01 -3.87
N PHE A 103 10.97 4.77 -4.64
CA PHE A 103 10.91 4.59 -6.09
C PHE A 103 12.28 4.83 -6.75
N ALA A 104 13.06 5.77 -6.25
CA ALA A 104 14.39 6.04 -6.79
C ALA A 104 15.38 4.88 -6.51
N ALA A 105 15.10 4.05 -5.52
CA ALA A 105 16.00 2.96 -5.12
C ALA A 105 15.60 1.59 -5.66
N ILE A 106 14.47 1.49 -6.39
CA ILE A 106 13.95 0.19 -6.86
C ILE A 106 14.72 -0.29 -8.10
N ASP A 107 15.00 -1.59 -8.11
CA ASP A 107 15.47 -2.29 -9.31
C ASP A 107 14.21 -2.67 -10.12
N TYR A 108 13.87 -1.86 -11.11
CA TYR A 108 12.64 -2.07 -11.87
C TYR A 108 12.70 -3.31 -12.76
N GLU A 109 13.88 -3.67 -13.23
CA GLU A 109 13.99 -4.90 -14.02
C GLU A 109 13.62 -6.13 -13.20
N GLN A 110 14.10 -6.19 -11.97
CA GLN A 110 13.75 -7.29 -11.07
C GLN A 110 12.27 -7.22 -10.67
N ALA A 111 11.75 -6.03 -10.40
CA ALA A 111 10.34 -5.86 -10.05
C ALA A 111 9.43 -6.32 -11.19
N LYS A 112 9.78 -6.04 -12.44
CA LYS A 112 9.02 -6.52 -13.60
C LYS A 112 9.01 -8.04 -13.66
N GLN A 113 10.13 -8.68 -13.37
CA GLN A 113 10.20 -10.14 -13.38
C GLN A 113 9.24 -10.77 -12.36
N ASP A 114 9.01 -10.11 -11.25
CA ASP A 114 8.10 -10.61 -10.21
C ASP A 114 6.67 -10.75 -10.71
N VAL A 115 6.23 -9.92 -11.64
CA VAL A 115 4.82 -9.88 -12.07
C VAL A 115 4.59 -10.44 -13.46
N ILE A 116 5.64 -10.62 -14.27
CA ILE A 116 5.50 -11.14 -15.63
C ILE A 116 4.65 -12.41 -15.69
N PRO A 117 4.82 -13.40 -14.79
CA PRO A 117 4.01 -14.63 -14.85
C PRO A 117 2.52 -14.41 -14.62
N PHE A 118 2.12 -13.26 -14.05
CA PHE A 118 0.76 -13.02 -13.61
C PHE A 118 -0.01 -12.03 -14.47
N ILE A 119 0.60 -11.44 -15.50
CA ILE A 119 -0.07 -10.46 -16.34
C ILE A 119 -0.03 -10.90 -17.80
N LYS A 120 -1.11 -10.56 -18.52
CA LYS A 120 -1.24 -10.94 -19.91
C LYS A 120 -0.51 -9.98 -20.85
N ASP A 121 -0.65 -8.69 -20.60
CA ASP A 121 -0.05 -7.65 -21.44
C ASP A 121 1.22 -7.12 -20.76
N LYS A 122 2.33 -7.71 -21.13
CA LYS A 122 3.64 -7.35 -20.54
C LYS A 122 4.12 -5.98 -20.99
N THR A 123 3.56 -5.44 -22.06
CA THR A 123 3.94 -4.10 -22.52
C THR A 123 3.58 -3.01 -21.52
N LYS A 124 2.60 -3.27 -20.66
CA LYS A 124 2.23 -2.32 -19.60
C LYS A 124 3.37 -2.10 -18.59
N LEU A 125 4.31 -3.00 -18.51
CA LEU A 125 5.46 -2.86 -17.62
C LEU A 125 6.55 -1.98 -18.21
N ASP A 126 6.51 -1.70 -19.51
CA ASP A 126 7.56 -0.94 -20.17
C ASP A 126 7.71 0.47 -19.62
N ILE A 127 6.63 1.04 -19.08
CA ILE A 127 6.66 2.40 -18.52
C ILE A 127 7.13 2.43 -17.07
N TRP A 128 7.29 1.27 -16.43
CA TRP A 128 7.72 1.22 -15.02
C TRP A 128 9.11 1.82 -14.87
N SER A 129 9.21 2.89 -14.11
CA SER A 129 10.44 3.63 -13.88
C SER A 129 10.26 4.53 -12.67
N THR A 130 11.34 5.10 -12.18
CA THR A 130 11.27 6.10 -11.11
C THR A 130 10.37 7.25 -11.54
N GLU A 131 10.50 7.73 -12.76
CA GLU A 131 9.72 8.86 -13.29
C GLU A 131 8.23 8.52 -13.31
N PHE A 132 7.88 7.31 -13.76
CA PHE A 132 6.48 6.90 -13.82
C PHE A 132 5.85 6.86 -12.43
N PHE A 133 6.50 6.19 -11.48
CA PHE A 133 5.94 6.06 -10.13
C PHE A 133 5.91 7.39 -9.40
N THR A 134 6.90 8.24 -9.58
CA THR A 134 6.89 9.58 -9.01
C THR A 134 5.74 10.41 -9.57
N GLU A 135 5.48 10.29 -10.87
CA GLU A 135 4.42 11.06 -11.53
C GLU A 135 3.03 10.63 -11.03
N ILE A 136 2.77 9.32 -11.00
CA ILE A 136 1.44 8.84 -10.56
C ILE A 136 1.21 9.12 -9.08
N THR A 137 2.27 9.21 -8.29
CA THR A 137 2.17 9.49 -6.85
C THR A 137 1.64 10.90 -6.57
N LYS A 138 1.75 11.81 -7.52
CA LYS A 138 1.15 13.15 -7.40
C LYS A 138 -0.36 13.08 -7.22
N GLY A 139 -1.00 12.02 -7.70
CA GLY A 139 -2.43 11.82 -7.53
C GLY A 139 -2.83 11.09 -6.26
N LEU A 140 -1.89 10.83 -5.37
CA LEU A 140 -2.17 10.11 -4.13
C LEU A 140 -3.15 10.87 -3.25
N LYS A 141 -4.18 10.17 -2.80
CA LYS A 141 -5.20 10.74 -1.91
C LYS A 141 -5.03 10.18 -0.50
N ILE A 142 -5.32 10.99 0.49
CA ILE A 142 -5.27 10.58 1.89
C ILE A 142 -6.62 10.88 2.55
N SER A 143 -6.91 10.14 3.63
CA SER A 143 -8.08 10.45 4.44
C SER A 143 -7.87 11.80 5.15
N SER A 144 -8.95 12.56 5.27
CA SER A 144 -8.87 13.87 5.89
C SER A 144 -8.98 13.83 7.40
N SER A 145 -9.48 12.76 7.94
CA SER A 145 -9.68 12.64 9.38
C SER A 145 -8.45 12.04 10.03
N VAL A 146 -8.13 12.60 11.13
CA VAL A 146 -7.03 12.15 11.96
C VAL A 146 -7.53 11.89 13.35
#